data_5e51782a047e281cb0932507ea309ad0
#
_entry.id   5e51782a047e281cb0932507ea309ad0
#
_cell.length_a   1.000
_cell.length_b   1.000
_cell.length_c   1.000
_cell.angle_alpha   90.00
_cell.angle_beta   90.00
_cell.angle_gamma   90.00
#
_symmetry.space_group_name_H-M   'P 1'
#
loop_
_entity.id
_entity.type
_entity.pdbx_description
1 polymer ?
#
loop_
_entity_poly.entity_id
_entity_poly.type
_entity_poly.pdbx_seq_one_letter_code
_entity_poly.pdbx_strand_id
1 'polypeptide(L)'
;MDLSNISTKKIEKIEWCKLPGKRNRAAGSNARLGVHGDNVPLDLVRVTIDGKQGFGWSRIKEKRGKELLGTTVKELFRSNGEVSEHYYDIEFPLLDWLGKEQGKPVYELLLGNTDEKISIPCYDTSLYFDDLHLENDSDAVELIKSEALAGWELGHRAFKIKVGRGAMHMPLIKGTNRDISIIKGVREVVGPDAKIMIDANNGYNLNITKEVLSKTADSNIYWIEEPFHEDPEFLNNLKTWLKKEGLNVMVTDGEGNAAPQIVDWAKEGKIDAIQYDILHFGFHKWKYLGKDLDEANVKTAPHAYGCVYGNFALGHLAPLIKGFLFIEWDEVKIEGLDGSDYVINNGYVEVPKKPGFGLELDEPFYSILVEKEGWSIQDI
;
A
#
# COMPACT_ATOMS: atom_id res chain seq x y z
N MET A 1 -10.75 24.05 -9.26
CA MET A 1 -9.47 24.73 -8.87
C MET A 1 -9.11 25.70 -9.98
N ASP A 2 -8.65 26.92 -9.67
CA ASP A 2 -8.18 27.86 -10.70
C ASP A 2 -6.64 27.87 -10.71
N LEU A 3 -6.05 27.44 -11.82
CA LEU A 3 -4.60 27.41 -12.04
C LEU A 3 -4.11 28.55 -12.96
N SER A 4 -4.98 29.51 -13.33
CA SER A 4 -4.65 30.55 -14.30
C SER A 4 -3.43 31.39 -13.90
N ASN A 5 -3.32 31.73 -12.60
CA ASN A 5 -2.24 32.56 -12.06
C ASN A 5 -0.86 31.86 -12.02
N ILE A 6 -0.82 30.53 -12.15
CA ILE A 6 0.41 29.74 -12.11
C ILE A 6 0.67 28.98 -13.42
N SER A 7 -0.20 29.13 -14.39
CA SER A 7 -0.21 28.35 -15.65
C SER A 7 1.07 28.43 -16.46
N THR A 8 1.79 29.55 -16.35
CA THR A 8 3.05 29.82 -17.08
C THR A 8 4.31 29.43 -16.34
N LYS A 9 4.18 29.09 -15.03
CA LYS A 9 5.29 28.55 -14.24
C LYS A 9 5.77 27.24 -14.87
N LYS A 10 7.06 26.97 -14.82
CA LYS A 10 7.68 25.82 -15.48
C LYS A 10 8.60 25.05 -14.55
N ILE A 11 8.84 23.79 -14.88
CA ILE A 11 9.85 22.99 -14.19
C ILE A 11 11.24 23.58 -14.49
N GLU A 12 11.93 24.04 -13.45
CA GLU A 12 13.27 24.63 -13.50
C GLU A 12 14.36 23.65 -13.15
N LYS A 13 14.04 22.69 -12.26
CA LYS A 13 14.99 21.69 -11.78
C LYS A 13 14.28 20.39 -11.46
N ILE A 14 14.95 19.27 -11.75
CA ILE A 14 14.53 17.92 -11.34
C ILE A 14 15.73 17.20 -10.76
N GLU A 15 15.50 16.53 -9.65
CA GLU A 15 16.52 15.76 -8.92
C GLU A 15 15.95 14.42 -8.54
N TRP A 16 16.79 13.41 -8.51
CA TRP A 16 16.46 12.07 -8.03
C TRP A 16 17.60 11.52 -7.19
N CYS A 17 17.26 10.86 -6.13
CA CYS A 17 18.15 9.95 -5.44
C CYS A 17 17.36 8.82 -4.77
N LYS A 18 18.08 7.89 -4.19
CA LYS A 18 17.54 6.80 -3.40
C LYS A 18 17.82 7.05 -1.93
N LEU A 19 16.76 7.29 -1.14
CA LEU A 19 16.88 7.43 0.31
C LEU A 19 17.02 6.06 0.98
N PRO A 20 17.92 5.90 1.97
CA PRO A 20 17.99 4.68 2.76
C PRO A 20 16.71 4.49 3.57
N GLY A 21 16.22 3.26 3.60
CA GLY A 21 15.04 2.93 4.39
C GLY A 21 15.20 1.58 5.07
N LYS A 22 14.65 1.46 6.28
CA LYS A 22 14.82 0.28 7.10
C LYS A 22 13.57 -0.05 7.91
N ARG A 23 13.19 -1.33 7.93
CA ARG A 23 12.20 -1.86 8.87
C ARG A 23 12.79 -2.00 10.26
N ASN A 24 11.96 -1.88 11.27
CA ASN A 24 12.35 -2.14 12.66
C ASN A 24 12.72 -3.62 12.88
N ARG A 25 12.13 -4.52 12.10
CA ARG A 25 12.35 -5.96 12.08
C ARG A 25 12.47 -6.43 10.62
N ALA A 26 13.44 -7.32 10.36
CA ALA A 26 13.54 -7.96 9.05
C ALA A 26 12.30 -8.80 8.78
N ALA A 27 11.71 -8.65 7.61
CA ALA A 27 10.58 -9.48 7.18
C ALA A 27 11.11 -10.79 6.57
N GLY A 28 10.52 -11.91 6.97
CA GLY A 28 10.82 -13.25 6.49
C GLY A 28 10.36 -13.49 5.06
N SER A 29 10.11 -14.75 4.76
CA SER A 29 9.61 -15.20 3.46
C SER A 29 8.09 -15.07 3.35
N ASN A 30 7.56 -15.24 2.15
CA ASN A 30 6.15 -15.52 1.89
C ASN A 30 6.02 -16.81 1.05
N ALA A 31 4.83 -17.15 0.59
CA ALA A 31 4.59 -18.40 -0.13
C ALA A 31 5.30 -18.51 -1.49
N ARG A 32 5.75 -17.40 -2.07
CA ARG A 32 6.41 -17.35 -3.39
C ARG A 32 7.85 -16.84 -3.35
N LEU A 33 8.19 -16.04 -2.35
CA LEU A 33 9.47 -15.33 -2.27
C LEU A 33 10.23 -15.71 -1.01
N GLY A 34 11.54 -15.68 -1.08
CA GLY A 34 12.44 -15.83 0.05
C GLY A 34 12.40 -14.61 0.98
N VAL A 35 13.39 -14.52 1.88
CA VAL A 35 13.48 -13.47 2.89
C VAL A 35 13.47 -12.07 2.26
N HIS A 36 12.56 -11.21 2.71
CA HIS A 36 12.44 -9.82 2.26
C HIS A 36 13.45 -8.89 2.94
N GLY A 37 13.86 -9.23 4.16
CA GLY A 37 14.84 -8.45 4.92
C GLY A 37 14.28 -7.14 5.50
N ASP A 38 15.21 -6.28 5.92
CA ASP A 38 14.91 -5.01 6.57
C ASP A 38 15.22 -3.77 5.72
N ASN A 39 15.96 -3.93 4.61
CA ASN A 39 16.36 -2.83 3.74
C ASN A 39 15.26 -2.48 2.73
N VAL A 40 14.69 -1.27 2.84
CA VAL A 40 13.56 -0.79 2.02
C VAL A 40 13.85 0.63 1.54
N PRO A 41 14.76 0.80 0.58
CA PRO A 41 15.10 2.13 0.08
C PRO A 41 13.94 2.78 -0.70
N LEU A 42 13.88 4.10 -0.65
CA LEU A 42 12.87 4.91 -1.34
C LEU A 42 13.48 5.65 -2.53
N ASP A 43 12.99 5.34 -3.75
CA ASP A 43 13.25 6.16 -4.94
C ASP A 43 12.45 7.46 -4.82
N LEU A 44 13.13 8.62 -4.74
CA LEU A 44 12.51 9.92 -4.56
C LEU A 44 12.91 10.88 -5.68
N VAL A 45 11.92 11.52 -6.30
CA VAL A 45 12.10 12.62 -7.23
C VAL A 45 11.66 13.91 -6.56
N ARG A 46 12.45 14.98 -6.74
CA ARG A 46 12.10 16.35 -6.37
C ARG A 46 12.02 17.21 -7.63
N VAL A 47 10.92 17.93 -7.75
CA VAL A 47 10.71 18.94 -8.81
C VAL A 47 10.76 20.33 -8.21
N THR A 48 11.41 21.27 -8.88
CA THR A 48 11.35 22.70 -8.55
C THR A 48 10.60 23.42 -9.66
N ILE A 49 9.54 24.15 -9.31
CA ILE A 49 8.73 24.95 -10.23
C ILE A 49 8.58 26.33 -9.62
N ASP A 50 9.10 27.35 -10.29
CA ASP A 50 9.09 28.75 -9.82
C ASP A 50 9.65 28.89 -8.39
N GLY A 51 10.81 28.27 -8.15
CA GLY A 51 11.52 28.28 -6.87
C GLY A 51 10.88 27.44 -5.75
N LYS A 52 9.69 26.90 -5.92
CA LYS A 52 9.03 26.00 -4.96
C LYS A 52 9.28 24.54 -5.28
N GLN A 53 9.41 23.71 -4.25
CA GLN A 53 9.75 22.30 -4.37
C GLN A 53 8.56 21.42 -4.02
N GLY A 54 8.37 20.36 -4.81
CA GLY A 54 7.55 19.22 -4.48
C GLY A 54 8.35 17.94 -4.64
N PHE A 55 8.10 16.93 -3.82
CA PHE A 55 8.81 15.66 -3.90
C PHE A 55 7.86 14.48 -3.70
N GLY A 56 8.28 13.34 -4.23
CA GLY A 56 7.49 12.11 -4.11
C GLY A 56 8.17 10.93 -4.79
N TRP A 57 7.56 9.77 -4.59
CA TRP A 57 8.03 8.55 -5.23
C TRP A 57 7.98 8.66 -6.76
N SER A 58 9.08 8.33 -7.41
CA SER A 58 9.13 8.12 -8.84
C SER A 58 10.43 7.41 -9.21
N ARG A 59 10.38 6.59 -10.27
CA ARG A 59 11.52 5.84 -10.83
C ARG A 59 11.95 6.34 -12.19
N ILE A 60 11.65 7.60 -12.53
CA ILE A 60 12.11 8.18 -13.78
C ILE A 60 13.64 8.18 -13.86
N LYS A 61 14.15 8.06 -15.07
CA LYS A 61 15.59 8.15 -15.34
C LYS A 61 15.98 9.55 -15.76
N GLU A 62 17.26 9.87 -15.69
CA GLU A 62 17.82 11.18 -16.04
C GLU A 62 17.36 11.67 -17.43
N LYS A 63 17.26 10.78 -18.42
CA LYS A 63 16.75 11.12 -19.75
C LYS A 63 15.34 11.72 -19.70
N ARG A 64 14.44 11.08 -18.93
CA ARG A 64 13.07 11.57 -18.75
C ARG A 64 13.06 12.92 -18.01
N GLY A 65 13.92 13.07 -16.99
CA GLY A 65 14.11 14.35 -16.32
C GLY A 65 14.47 15.49 -17.29
N LYS A 66 15.38 15.25 -18.24
CA LYS A 66 15.74 16.24 -19.29
C LYS A 66 14.55 16.61 -20.17
N GLU A 67 13.69 15.66 -20.51
CA GLU A 67 12.48 15.89 -21.32
C GLU A 67 11.43 16.72 -20.57
N LEU A 68 11.42 16.68 -19.24
CA LEU A 68 10.46 17.40 -18.39
C LEU A 68 10.86 18.85 -18.09
N LEU A 69 12.13 19.23 -18.24
CA LEU A 69 12.57 20.61 -18.03
C LEU A 69 11.81 21.58 -18.95
N GLY A 70 11.44 22.72 -18.41
CA GLY A 70 10.72 23.76 -19.12
C GLY A 70 9.24 23.48 -19.34
N THR A 71 8.73 22.28 -18.97
CA THR A 71 7.30 21.97 -19.06
C THR A 71 6.50 22.89 -18.15
N THR A 72 5.45 23.49 -18.69
CA THR A 72 4.62 24.46 -17.96
C THR A 72 3.56 23.79 -17.10
N VAL A 73 3.13 24.48 -16.05
CA VAL A 73 2.01 24.01 -15.19
C VAL A 73 0.75 23.73 -16.01
N LYS A 74 0.51 24.52 -17.06
CA LYS A 74 -0.62 24.32 -17.98
C LYS A 74 -0.55 22.98 -18.72
N GLU A 75 0.64 22.47 -19.00
CA GLU A 75 0.84 21.16 -19.64
C GLU A 75 0.77 20.04 -18.59
N LEU A 76 1.38 20.27 -17.42
CA LEU A 76 1.45 19.29 -16.33
C LEU A 76 0.09 18.95 -15.73
N PHE A 77 -0.82 19.95 -15.66
CA PHE A 77 -2.10 19.78 -14.99
C PHE A 77 -3.29 20.08 -15.90
N ARG A 78 -4.36 19.35 -15.71
CA ARG A 78 -5.68 19.65 -16.27
C ARG A 78 -6.32 20.83 -15.51
N SER A 79 -7.33 21.45 -16.09
CA SER A 79 -8.04 22.60 -15.49
C SER A 79 -8.68 22.32 -14.13
N ASN A 80 -8.95 21.06 -13.82
CA ASN A 80 -9.50 20.63 -12.53
C ASN A 80 -8.42 20.37 -11.46
N GLY A 81 -7.13 20.57 -11.77
CA GLY A 81 -6.00 20.33 -10.86
C GLY A 81 -5.44 18.91 -10.87
N GLU A 82 -5.97 18.04 -11.69
CA GLU A 82 -5.42 16.69 -11.88
C GLU A 82 -4.16 16.73 -12.74
N VAL A 83 -3.19 15.89 -12.43
CA VAL A 83 -2.00 15.71 -13.28
C VAL A 83 -2.44 15.15 -14.64
N SER A 84 -1.88 15.70 -15.72
CA SER A 84 -2.14 15.20 -17.08
C SER A 84 -1.50 13.82 -17.26
N GLU A 85 -2.17 12.91 -17.94
CA GLU A 85 -1.80 11.50 -18.05
C GLU A 85 -0.36 11.26 -18.55
N HIS A 86 0.14 12.13 -19.43
CA HIS A 86 1.52 12.09 -19.93
C HIS A 86 2.59 12.22 -18.83
N TYR A 87 2.22 12.71 -17.64
CA TYR A 87 3.10 12.99 -16.51
C TYR A 87 2.78 12.15 -15.28
N TYR A 88 2.04 11.04 -15.43
CA TYR A 88 1.75 10.14 -14.31
C TYR A 88 3.01 9.48 -13.73
N ASP A 89 4.09 9.41 -14.48
CA ASP A 89 5.39 8.93 -14.02
C ASP A 89 6.04 9.82 -12.94
N ILE A 90 5.56 11.08 -12.81
CA ILE A 90 5.96 12.03 -11.75
C ILE A 90 4.75 12.62 -11.02
N GLU A 91 3.61 11.93 -10.98
CA GLU A 91 2.39 12.49 -10.39
C GLU A 91 2.53 12.81 -8.89
N PHE A 92 3.26 11.99 -8.12
CA PHE A 92 3.43 12.23 -6.70
C PHE A 92 4.21 13.52 -6.39
N PRO A 93 5.42 13.78 -6.96
CA PRO A 93 6.09 15.06 -6.75
C PRO A 93 5.29 16.26 -7.29
N LEU A 94 4.50 16.09 -8.36
CA LEU A 94 3.64 17.16 -8.88
C LEU A 94 2.46 17.46 -7.95
N LEU A 95 1.81 16.44 -7.40
CA LEU A 95 0.71 16.61 -6.42
C LEU A 95 1.21 17.25 -5.13
N ASP A 96 2.40 16.86 -4.66
CA ASP A 96 3.04 17.47 -3.50
C ASP A 96 3.36 18.94 -3.73
N TRP A 97 3.96 19.25 -4.91
CA TRP A 97 4.20 20.63 -5.32
C TRP A 97 2.91 21.47 -5.37
N LEU A 98 1.88 20.95 -6.01
CA LEU A 98 0.61 21.67 -6.15
C LEU A 98 -0.05 21.89 -4.78
N GLY A 99 0.01 20.91 -3.90
CA GLY A 99 -0.47 21.02 -2.53
C GLY A 99 0.25 22.14 -1.76
N LYS A 100 1.57 22.18 -1.85
CA LYS A 100 2.41 23.23 -1.23
C LYS A 100 2.17 24.60 -1.87
N GLU A 101 1.99 24.69 -3.18
CA GLU A 101 1.67 25.94 -3.89
C GLU A 101 0.31 26.50 -3.45
N GLN A 102 -0.68 25.62 -3.24
CA GLN A 102 -2.04 26.01 -2.84
C GLN A 102 -2.24 26.07 -1.32
N GLY A 103 -1.23 25.68 -0.51
CA GLY A 103 -1.34 25.58 0.94
C GLY A 103 -2.34 24.52 1.42
N LYS A 104 -2.51 23.42 0.68
CA LYS A 104 -3.51 22.38 0.94
C LYS A 104 -2.91 20.99 0.92
N PRO A 105 -3.43 20.05 1.74
CA PRO A 105 -3.11 18.64 1.57
C PRO A 105 -3.65 18.10 0.24
N VAL A 106 -3.01 17.05 -0.30
CA VAL A 106 -3.36 16.49 -1.61
C VAL A 106 -4.83 16.05 -1.69
N TYR A 107 -5.38 15.46 -0.62
CA TYR A 107 -6.79 15.07 -0.64
C TYR A 107 -7.74 16.27 -0.82
N GLU A 108 -7.43 17.45 -0.29
CA GLU A 108 -8.26 18.64 -0.46
C GLU A 108 -8.15 19.26 -1.87
N LEU A 109 -7.06 19.01 -2.58
CA LEU A 109 -6.95 19.45 -3.99
C LEU A 109 -8.02 18.80 -4.87
N LEU A 110 -8.37 17.55 -4.54
CA LEU A 110 -9.21 16.69 -5.39
C LEU A 110 -10.63 16.50 -4.84
N LEU A 111 -10.79 16.53 -3.52
CA LEU A 111 -12.10 16.42 -2.83
C LEU A 111 -12.77 17.78 -2.65
N GLY A 112 -11.99 18.84 -2.53
CA GLY A 112 -12.41 20.15 -2.01
C GLY A 112 -12.06 20.32 -0.54
N ASN A 113 -12.25 21.54 -0.01
CA ASN A 113 -11.94 21.83 1.39
C ASN A 113 -12.80 20.98 2.32
N THR A 114 -12.20 20.47 3.37
CA THR A 114 -12.91 19.78 4.45
C THR A 114 -12.37 20.25 5.81
N ASP A 115 -13.28 20.47 6.76
CA ASP A 115 -12.94 20.72 8.17
C ASP A 115 -12.83 19.41 8.96
N GLU A 116 -13.23 18.29 8.38
CA GLU A 116 -13.16 16.99 9.01
C GLU A 116 -11.72 16.50 9.13
N LYS A 117 -11.39 15.91 10.27
CA LYS A 117 -10.12 15.19 10.47
C LYS A 117 -10.17 13.88 9.69
N ILE A 118 -9.21 13.69 8.82
CA ILE A 118 -9.11 12.45 8.05
C ILE A 118 -8.43 11.37 8.91
N SER A 119 -9.18 10.30 9.17
CA SER A 119 -8.74 9.15 9.96
C SER A 119 -9.15 7.87 9.22
N ILE A 120 -8.18 7.09 8.77
CA ILE A 120 -8.39 5.96 7.86
C ILE A 120 -8.00 4.66 8.56
N PRO A 121 -8.80 3.58 8.49
CA PRO A 121 -8.40 2.28 8.99
C PRO A 121 -7.09 1.81 8.36
N CYS A 122 -6.19 1.22 9.14
CA CYS A 122 -4.96 0.63 8.66
C CYS A 122 -4.73 -0.75 9.27
N TYR A 123 -3.92 -1.57 8.59
CA TYR A 123 -3.49 -2.86 9.11
C TYR A 123 -1.97 -3.00 9.12
N ASP A 124 -1.47 -3.74 10.09
CA ASP A 124 -0.08 -4.19 10.14
C ASP A 124 0.12 -5.30 9.10
N THR A 125 1.03 -5.09 8.15
CA THR A 125 1.37 -6.06 7.11
C THR A 125 2.65 -6.84 7.40
N SER A 126 3.18 -6.76 8.63
CA SER A 126 4.52 -7.25 8.95
C SER A 126 4.63 -8.74 9.33
N LEU A 127 3.51 -9.49 9.44
CA LEU A 127 3.50 -10.88 9.90
C LEU A 127 3.85 -11.86 8.76
N TYR A 128 5.14 -12.02 8.53
CA TYR A 128 5.74 -12.87 7.49
C TYR A 128 6.11 -14.27 8.01
N PHE A 129 6.79 -15.09 7.20
CA PHE A 129 7.31 -16.39 7.61
C PHE A 129 8.65 -16.21 8.35
N ASP A 130 8.65 -15.53 9.47
CA ASP A 130 9.85 -15.31 10.30
C ASP A 130 10.20 -16.58 11.09
N ASP A 131 9.26 -17.54 11.17
CA ASP A 131 9.31 -18.78 11.92
C ASP A 131 9.95 -19.97 11.19
N LEU A 132 10.37 -19.84 9.93
CA LEU A 132 10.83 -21.01 9.14
C LEU A 132 12.07 -21.70 9.69
N HIS A 133 12.87 -21.03 10.50
CA HIS A 133 14.03 -21.59 11.17
C HIS A 133 13.69 -22.44 12.41
N LEU A 134 12.42 -22.42 12.85
CA LEU A 134 11.95 -23.15 14.04
C LEU A 134 11.34 -24.50 13.64
N GLU A 135 11.83 -25.56 14.26
CA GLU A 135 11.34 -26.93 14.03
C GLU A 135 10.00 -27.19 14.71
N ASN A 136 9.83 -26.62 15.90
CA ASN A 136 8.65 -26.80 16.75
C ASN A 136 7.54 -25.82 16.36
N ASP A 137 6.34 -26.32 16.09
CA ASP A 137 5.19 -25.50 15.71
C ASP A 137 4.71 -24.58 16.85
N SER A 138 4.88 -25.00 18.12
CA SER A 138 4.57 -24.16 19.28
C SER A 138 5.46 -22.91 19.34
N ASP A 139 6.77 -23.08 19.12
CA ASP A 139 7.71 -21.95 19.14
C ASP A 139 7.47 -21.00 17.97
N ALA A 140 7.11 -21.55 16.79
CA ALA A 140 6.73 -20.78 15.62
C ALA A 140 5.48 -19.92 15.90
N VAL A 141 4.47 -20.48 16.54
CA VAL A 141 3.25 -19.75 16.92
C VAL A 141 3.57 -18.63 17.92
N GLU A 142 4.35 -18.92 18.97
CA GLU A 142 4.72 -17.90 19.97
C GLU A 142 5.54 -16.76 19.36
N LEU A 143 6.42 -17.03 18.39
CA LEU A 143 7.14 -15.99 17.67
C LEU A 143 6.15 -15.03 16.97
N ILE A 144 5.25 -15.54 16.11
CA ILE A 144 4.32 -14.70 15.37
C ILE A 144 3.30 -13.99 16.29
N LYS A 145 2.90 -14.64 17.41
CA LYS A 145 2.10 -13.98 18.46
C LYS A 145 2.83 -12.76 19.03
N SER A 146 4.11 -12.89 19.34
CA SER A 146 4.91 -11.77 19.87
C SER A 146 5.04 -10.61 18.88
N GLU A 147 5.12 -10.92 17.59
CA GLU A 147 5.16 -9.92 16.51
C GLU A 147 3.81 -9.20 16.37
N ALA A 148 2.71 -9.93 16.43
CA ALA A 148 1.37 -9.34 16.43
C ALA A 148 1.14 -8.42 17.64
N LEU A 149 1.64 -8.79 18.83
CA LEU A 149 1.59 -7.94 20.02
C LEU A 149 2.42 -6.68 19.85
N ALA A 150 3.61 -6.75 19.22
CA ALA A 150 4.40 -5.57 18.92
C ALA A 150 3.64 -4.59 18.00
N GLY A 151 2.94 -5.09 16.97
CA GLY A 151 2.05 -4.28 16.13
C GLY A 151 0.88 -3.70 16.93
N TRP A 152 0.32 -4.45 17.87
CA TRP A 152 -0.73 -3.94 18.76
C TRP A 152 -0.25 -2.77 19.64
N GLU A 153 0.98 -2.83 20.15
CA GLU A 153 1.59 -1.76 20.94
C GLU A 153 1.85 -0.50 20.08
N LEU A 154 2.12 -0.66 18.79
CA LEU A 154 2.20 0.45 17.83
C LEU A 154 0.84 1.07 17.47
N GLY A 155 -0.26 0.53 17.98
CA GLY A 155 -1.60 1.07 17.78
C GLY A 155 -2.45 0.34 16.75
N HIS A 156 -1.93 -0.68 16.07
CA HIS A 156 -2.70 -1.47 15.10
C HIS A 156 -3.82 -2.27 15.76
N ARG A 157 -4.92 -2.46 15.03
CA ARG A 157 -6.09 -3.27 15.43
C ARG A 157 -6.57 -4.16 14.28
N ALA A 158 -5.78 -4.21 13.22
CA ALA A 158 -5.96 -5.10 12.09
C ALA A 158 -4.59 -5.64 11.67
N PHE A 159 -4.52 -6.92 11.28
CA PHE A 159 -3.26 -7.64 11.03
C PHE A 159 -3.42 -8.54 9.81
N LYS A 160 -2.51 -8.43 8.85
CA LYS A 160 -2.39 -9.34 7.72
C LYS A 160 -1.30 -10.37 7.98
N ILE A 161 -1.67 -11.65 8.00
CA ILE A 161 -0.79 -12.79 8.27
C ILE A 161 -0.45 -13.45 6.94
N LYS A 162 0.82 -13.56 6.60
CA LYS A 162 1.26 -14.37 5.45
C LYS A 162 1.04 -15.85 5.78
N VAL A 163 0.45 -16.58 4.83
CA VAL A 163 0.17 -18.02 4.91
C VAL A 163 0.61 -18.71 3.62
N GLY A 164 0.56 -20.04 3.56
CA GLY A 164 1.04 -20.79 2.39
C GLY A 164 2.44 -21.40 2.59
N ARG A 165 2.86 -21.64 3.83
CA ARG A 165 4.17 -22.27 4.16
C ARG A 165 4.40 -23.58 3.43
N GLY A 166 3.33 -24.34 3.16
CA GLY A 166 3.37 -25.60 2.41
C GLY A 166 3.61 -25.46 0.90
N ALA A 167 3.63 -24.26 0.32
CA ALA A 167 3.83 -24.06 -1.11
C ALA A 167 5.27 -24.34 -1.54
N MET A 168 6.28 -23.86 -0.78
CA MET A 168 7.68 -24.06 -1.14
C MET A 168 8.65 -24.23 0.04
N HIS A 169 8.23 -23.92 1.27
CA HIS A 169 9.16 -23.88 2.41
C HIS A 169 9.06 -25.09 3.33
N MET A 170 7.93 -25.78 3.35
CA MET A 170 7.64 -26.90 4.23
C MET A 170 6.89 -28.00 3.48
N PRO A 171 6.88 -29.26 3.98
CA PRO A 171 5.94 -30.27 3.49
C PRO A 171 4.50 -29.75 3.60
N LEU A 172 3.70 -29.96 2.54
CA LEU A 172 2.36 -29.36 2.37
C LEU A 172 1.49 -29.44 3.63
N ILE A 173 1.29 -30.65 4.16
CA ILE A 173 0.41 -30.85 5.32
C ILE A 173 0.99 -30.15 6.58
N LYS A 174 2.30 -30.24 6.80
CA LYS A 174 2.96 -29.61 7.96
C LYS A 174 2.83 -28.08 7.86
N GLY A 175 3.11 -27.49 6.68
CA GLY A 175 3.00 -26.05 6.47
C GLY A 175 1.56 -25.54 6.64
N THR A 176 0.58 -26.25 6.07
CA THR A 176 -0.85 -25.90 6.23
C THR A 176 -1.30 -25.96 7.70
N ASN A 177 -0.88 -26.98 8.46
CA ASN A 177 -1.21 -27.08 9.88
C ASN A 177 -0.55 -25.96 10.69
N ARG A 178 0.69 -25.58 10.39
CA ARG A 178 1.38 -24.45 11.01
C ARG A 178 0.66 -23.13 10.72
N ASP A 179 0.24 -22.89 9.47
CA ASP A 179 -0.56 -21.72 9.11
C ASP A 179 -1.83 -21.61 9.96
N ILE A 180 -2.59 -22.71 10.09
CA ILE A 180 -3.80 -22.79 10.92
C ILE A 180 -3.48 -22.46 12.39
N SER A 181 -2.41 -23.02 12.94
CA SER A 181 -2.00 -22.78 14.32
C SER A 181 -1.60 -21.33 14.56
N ILE A 182 -0.88 -20.72 13.63
CA ILE A 182 -0.49 -19.30 13.69
C ILE A 182 -1.72 -18.38 13.63
N ILE A 183 -2.65 -18.61 12.71
CA ILE A 183 -3.89 -17.82 12.62
C ILE A 183 -4.65 -17.84 13.96
N LYS A 184 -4.81 -19.01 14.57
CA LYS A 184 -5.47 -19.17 15.87
C LYS A 184 -4.69 -18.49 17.00
N GLY A 185 -3.35 -18.64 17.02
CA GLY A 185 -2.49 -17.99 17.98
C GLY A 185 -2.53 -16.46 17.89
N VAL A 186 -2.50 -15.90 16.70
CA VAL A 186 -2.66 -14.45 16.53
C VAL A 186 -4.03 -14.00 17.02
N ARG A 187 -5.12 -14.69 16.67
CA ARG A 187 -6.48 -14.38 17.19
C ARG A 187 -6.53 -14.38 18.71
N GLU A 188 -5.86 -15.34 19.35
CA GLU A 188 -5.81 -15.44 20.82
C GLU A 188 -5.22 -14.17 21.47
N VAL A 189 -4.11 -13.63 20.93
CA VAL A 189 -3.40 -12.50 21.55
C VAL A 189 -3.95 -11.14 21.16
N VAL A 190 -4.49 -10.97 19.93
CA VAL A 190 -5.06 -9.67 19.51
C VAL A 190 -6.53 -9.52 19.90
N GLY A 191 -7.16 -10.58 20.43
CA GLY A 191 -8.54 -10.57 20.93
C GLY A 191 -9.60 -10.60 19.80
N PRO A 192 -10.90 -10.67 20.16
CA PRO A 192 -11.98 -10.93 19.21
C PRO A 192 -12.31 -9.74 18.29
N ASP A 193 -11.99 -8.52 18.71
CA ASP A 193 -12.39 -7.29 18.00
C ASP A 193 -11.42 -6.91 16.87
N ALA A 194 -10.17 -7.39 16.92
CA ALA A 194 -9.18 -7.16 15.88
C ALA A 194 -9.61 -7.77 14.54
N LYS A 195 -9.29 -7.10 13.43
CA LYS A 195 -9.47 -7.67 12.10
C LYS A 195 -8.25 -8.52 11.74
N ILE A 196 -8.48 -9.77 11.36
CA ILE A 196 -7.43 -10.66 10.85
C ILE A 196 -7.67 -10.88 9.37
N MET A 197 -6.66 -10.57 8.58
CA MET A 197 -6.55 -10.87 7.17
C MET A 197 -5.51 -11.96 6.98
N ILE A 198 -5.67 -12.80 5.99
CA ILE A 198 -4.66 -13.77 5.60
C ILE A 198 -4.30 -13.58 4.13
N ASP A 199 -3.03 -13.76 3.81
CA ASP A 199 -2.51 -13.59 2.47
C ASP A 199 -1.66 -14.81 2.08
N ALA A 200 -2.14 -15.55 1.09
CA ALA A 200 -1.50 -16.78 0.64
C ALA A 200 -0.51 -16.58 -0.50
N ASN A 201 -0.40 -15.39 -1.07
CA ASN A 201 0.45 -15.08 -2.23
C ASN A 201 0.41 -16.19 -3.30
N ASN A 202 -0.79 -16.66 -3.65
CA ASN A 202 -1.04 -17.77 -4.57
C ASN A 202 -0.45 -19.13 -4.12
N GLY A 203 -0.12 -19.29 -2.83
CA GLY A 203 0.51 -20.49 -2.28
C GLY A 203 -0.45 -21.63 -1.95
N TYR A 204 -1.75 -21.39 -1.98
CA TYR A 204 -2.75 -22.43 -1.77
C TYR A 204 -3.34 -22.94 -3.10
N ASN A 205 -4.25 -23.86 -3.00
CA ASN A 205 -5.23 -24.24 -4.01
C ASN A 205 -6.63 -24.18 -3.39
N LEU A 206 -7.66 -24.34 -4.18
CA LEU A 206 -9.05 -24.22 -3.73
C LEU A 206 -9.37 -25.13 -2.52
N ASN A 207 -8.85 -26.37 -2.49
CA ASN A 207 -9.14 -27.32 -1.41
C ASN A 207 -8.43 -26.93 -0.11
N ILE A 208 -7.16 -26.54 -0.18
CA ILE A 208 -6.40 -26.04 0.99
C ILE A 208 -7.02 -24.75 1.51
N THR A 209 -7.40 -23.83 0.63
CA THR A 209 -8.12 -22.61 1.00
C THR A 209 -9.36 -22.93 1.84
N LYS A 210 -10.20 -23.84 1.37
CA LYS A 210 -11.40 -24.26 2.08
C LYS A 210 -11.08 -24.96 3.42
N GLU A 211 -10.05 -25.79 3.44
CA GLU A 211 -9.60 -26.47 4.67
C GLU A 211 -9.13 -25.47 5.74
N VAL A 212 -8.27 -24.51 5.35
CA VAL A 212 -7.77 -23.48 6.27
C VAL A 212 -8.92 -22.63 6.80
N LEU A 213 -9.80 -22.12 5.93
CA LEU A 213 -10.93 -21.30 6.34
C LEU A 213 -11.94 -22.06 7.22
N SER A 214 -12.19 -23.35 6.96
CA SER A 214 -13.02 -24.18 7.84
C SER A 214 -12.40 -24.37 9.21
N LYS A 215 -11.09 -24.67 9.27
CA LYS A 215 -10.40 -24.97 10.54
C LYS A 215 -10.11 -23.71 11.38
N THR A 216 -10.24 -22.53 10.78
CA THR A 216 -10.04 -21.21 11.42
C THR A 216 -11.31 -20.37 11.44
N ALA A 217 -12.49 -20.98 11.28
CA ALA A 217 -13.76 -20.28 11.23
C ALA A 217 -14.01 -19.44 12.50
N ASP A 218 -13.62 -19.96 13.67
CA ASP A 218 -13.67 -19.29 14.98
C ASP A 218 -12.68 -18.11 15.11
N SER A 219 -11.69 -18.03 14.20
CA SER A 219 -10.78 -16.88 14.13
C SER A 219 -11.37 -15.67 13.41
N ASN A 220 -12.57 -15.77 12.85
CA ASN A 220 -13.30 -14.67 12.19
C ASN A 220 -12.41 -13.88 11.24
N ILE A 221 -11.89 -14.57 10.20
CA ILE A 221 -11.02 -13.97 9.19
C ILE A 221 -11.82 -12.94 8.38
N TYR A 222 -11.27 -11.73 8.24
CA TYR A 222 -11.90 -10.63 7.53
C TYR A 222 -11.78 -10.77 6.02
N TRP A 223 -10.58 -11.08 5.50
CA TRP A 223 -10.39 -11.48 4.09
C TRP A 223 -9.30 -12.52 3.92
N ILE A 224 -9.37 -13.22 2.78
CA ILE A 224 -8.28 -13.98 2.20
C ILE A 224 -7.82 -13.31 0.91
N GLU A 225 -6.52 -13.03 0.82
CA GLU A 225 -5.82 -12.37 -0.29
C GLU A 225 -5.05 -13.41 -1.08
N GLU A 226 -5.09 -13.31 -2.43
CA GLU A 226 -4.39 -14.20 -3.36
C GLU A 226 -4.43 -15.70 -2.94
N PRO A 227 -5.60 -16.30 -2.72
CA PRO A 227 -5.67 -17.68 -2.22
C PRO A 227 -4.99 -18.69 -3.16
N PHE A 228 -5.08 -18.48 -4.45
CA PHE A 228 -4.51 -19.28 -5.53
C PHE A 228 -4.42 -18.42 -6.80
N HIS A 229 -3.65 -18.88 -7.81
CA HIS A 229 -3.61 -18.18 -9.10
C HIS A 229 -5.01 -17.95 -9.65
N GLU A 230 -5.25 -16.75 -10.14
CA GLU A 230 -6.56 -16.25 -10.48
C GLU A 230 -7.23 -17.14 -11.55
N ASP A 231 -8.33 -17.72 -11.18
CA ASP A 231 -9.20 -18.50 -12.06
C ASP A 231 -10.66 -18.17 -11.72
N PRO A 232 -11.45 -17.69 -12.69
CA PRO A 232 -12.81 -17.22 -12.42
C PRO A 232 -13.77 -18.34 -11.94
N GLU A 233 -13.53 -19.59 -12.32
CA GLU A 233 -14.35 -20.73 -11.88
C GLU A 233 -13.99 -21.11 -10.43
N PHE A 234 -12.69 -21.12 -10.09
CA PHE A 234 -12.25 -21.39 -8.72
C PHE A 234 -12.68 -20.29 -7.76
N LEU A 235 -12.57 -19.01 -8.16
CA LEU A 235 -13.07 -17.88 -7.37
C LEU A 235 -14.58 -17.98 -7.14
N ASN A 236 -15.37 -18.25 -8.18
CA ASN A 236 -16.81 -18.45 -8.05
C ASN A 236 -17.15 -19.65 -7.15
N ASN A 237 -16.39 -20.75 -7.26
CA ASN A 237 -16.56 -21.93 -6.41
C ASN A 237 -16.25 -21.59 -4.94
N LEU A 238 -15.17 -20.84 -4.67
CA LEU A 238 -14.84 -20.38 -3.33
C LEU A 238 -15.94 -19.50 -2.74
N LYS A 239 -16.42 -18.50 -3.48
CA LYS A 239 -17.51 -17.59 -3.04
C LYS A 239 -18.79 -18.36 -2.74
N THR A 240 -19.18 -19.31 -3.61
CA THR A 240 -20.36 -20.15 -3.42
C THR A 240 -20.23 -21.02 -2.17
N TRP A 241 -19.05 -21.60 -1.96
CA TRP A 241 -18.76 -22.41 -0.79
C TRP A 241 -18.77 -21.59 0.50
N LEU A 242 -18.13 -20.39 0.54
CA LEU A 242 -18.16 -19.48 1.69
C LEU A 242 -19.59 -19.16 2.11
N LYS A 243 -20.45 -18.83 1.15
CA LYS A 243 -21.87 -18.57 1.39
C LYS A 243 -22.59 -19.79 1.96
N LYS A 244 -22.32 -20.97 1.43
CA LYS A 244 -22.94 -22.24 1.89
C LYS A 244 -22.54 -22.56 3.34
N GLU A 245 -21.28 -22.38 3.69
CA GLU A 245 -20.77 -22.64 5.04
C GLU A 245 -21.07 -21.50 6.04
N GLY A 246 -21.68 -20.40 5.60
CA GLY A 246 -21.99 -19.24 6.44
C GLY A 246 -20.74 -18.47 6.90
N LEU A 247 -19.64 -18.57 6.16
CA LEU A 247 -18.39 -17.86 6.44
C LEU A 247 -18.40 -16.48 5.77
N ASN A 248 -18.28 -15.43 6.57
CA ASN A 248 -18.25 -14.04 6.09
C ASN A 248 -16.81 -13.59 5.85
N VAL A 249 -16.13 -14.22 4.89
CA VAL A 249 -14.75 -13.92 4.50
C VAL A 249 -14.77 -13.28 3.12
N MET A 250 -14.17 -12.09 2.98
CA MET A 250 -13.97 -11.47 1.67
C MET A 250 -12.83 -12.17 0.93
N VAL A 251 -12.93 -12.20 -0.40
CA VAL A 251 -11.84 -12.63 -1.30
C VAL A 251 -11.27 -11.38 -1.94
N THR A 252 -9.97 -11.17 -1.80
CA THR A 252 -9.28 -9.99 -2.33
C THR A 252 -8.12 -10.42 -3.22
N ASP A 253 -7.84 -9.62 -4.25
CA ASP A 253 -6.78 -9.92 -5.21
C ASP A 253 -6.42 -8.66 -6.03
N GLY A 254 -5.30 -8.71 -6.75
CA GLY A 254 -4.93 -7.66 -7.70
C GLY A 254 -3.50 -7.14 -7.57
N GLU A 255 -2.70 -7.59 -6.59
CA GLU A 255 -1.31 -7.19 -6.53
C GLU A 255 -0.47 -7.79 -7.67
N GLY A 256 0.69 -7.18 -7.96
CA GLY A 256 1.64 -7.73 -8.93
C GLY A 256 1.10 -7.78 -10.37
N ASN A 257 1.20 -8.94 -10.99
CA ASN A 257 0.76 -9.19 -12.37
C ASN A 257 -0.61 -9.88 -12.38
N ALA A 258 -1.62 -9.20 -11.86
CA ALA A 258 -2.98 -9.70 -11.84
C ALA A 258 -3.56 -9.97 -13.24
N ALA A 259 -4.52 -10.89 -13.33
CA ALA A 259 -5.22 -11.16 -14.56
C ALA A 259 -5.87 -9.89 -15.13
N PRO A 260 -5.77 -9.62 -16.45
CA PRO A 260 -6.36 -8.41 -17.05
C PRO A 260 -7.86 -8.24 -16.80
N GLN A 261 -8.58 -9.34 -16.59
CA GLN A 261 -10.03 -9.39 -16.36
C GLN A 261 -10.42 -9.28 -14.87
N ILE A 262 -9.48 -9.09 -13.95
CA ILE A 262 -9.74 -9.19 -12.51
C ILE A 262 -10.79 -8.18 -12.03
N VAL A 263 -10.84 -6.99 -12.62
CA VAL A 263 -11.85 -5.96 -12.31
C VAL A 263 -13.24 -6.41 -12.78
N ASP A 264 -13.33 -7.04 -13.94
CA ASP A 264 -14.60 -7.58 -14.44
C ASP A 264 -15.10 -8.71 -13.53
N TRP A 265 -14.22 -9.61 -13.11
CA TRP A 265 -14.55 -10.67 -12.15
C TRP A 265 -15.00 -10.12 -10.79
N ALA A 266 -14.41 -9.01 -10.34
CA ALA A 266 -14.87 -8.35 -9.12
C ALA A 266 -16.27 -7.74 -9.28
N LYS A 267 -16.54 -7.08 -10.40
CA LYS A 267 -17.89 -6.57 -10.74
C LYS A 267 -18.94 -7.70 -10.88
N GLU A 268 -18.52 -8.90 -11.26
CA GLU A 268 -19.35 -10.11 -11.29
C GLU A 268 -19.50 -10.77 -9.89
N GLY A 269 -18.88 -10.24 -8.84
CA GLY A 269 -18.98 -10.73 -7.46
C GLY A 269 -18.08 -11.92 -7.12
N LYS A 270 -17.07 -12.23 -7.93
CA LYS A 270 -16.08 -13.29 -7.68
C LYS A 270 -14.95 -12.84 -6.75
N ILE A 271 -14.69 -11.54 -6.70
CA ILE A 271 -13.72 -10.87 -5.84
C ILE A 271 -14.42 -9.71 -5.14
N ASP A 272 -14.15 -9.49 -3.86
CA ASP A 272 -14.81 -8.46 -3.06
C ASP A 272 -14.06 -7.13 -3.03
N ALA A 273 -12.72 -7.15 -3.15
CA ALA A 273 -11.89 -5.95 -3.18
C ALA A 273 -10.71 -6.11 -4.15
N ILE A 274 -10.40 -5.02 -4.85
CA ILE A 274 -9.23 -4.92 -5.76
C ILE A 274 -8.04 -4.33 -5.01
N GLN A 275 -6.84 -4.87 -5.27
CA GLN A 275 -5.60 -4.56 -4.56
C GLN A 275 -4.41 -4.18 -5.46
N TYR A 276 -4.62 -3.53 -6.60
CA TYR A 276 -3.50 -3.02 -7.41
C TYR A 276 -2.56 -2.16 -6.54
N ASP A 277 -1.25 -2.28 -6.77
CA ASP A 277 -0.26 -1.49 -6.03
C ASP A 277 -0.41 0.01 -6.31
N ILE A 278 -0.47 0.83 -5.24
CA ILE A 278 -0.74 2.27 -5.35
C ILE A 278 0.33 3.00 -6.17
N LEU A 279 1.59 2.63 -6.02
CA LEU A 279 2.68 3.36 -6.65
C LEU A 279 2.86 2.97 -8.13
N HIS A 280 2.70 1.68 -8.44
CA HIS A 280 2.85 1.17 -9.80
C HIS A 280 1.61 1.40 -10.67
N PHE A 281 0.44 1.27 -10.09
CA PHE A 281 -0.81 1.56 -10.81
C PHE A 281 -1.03 3.06 -10.95
N GLY A 282 -0.74 3.84 -9.91
CA GLY A 282 -0.77 5.29 -9.91
C GLY A 282 -1.98 5.89 -9.19
N PHE A 283 -1.78 7.06 -8.58
CA PHE A 283 -2.76 7.75 -7.75
C PHE A 283 -4.03 8.15 -8.53
N HIS A 284 -3.86 8.77 -9.70
CA HIS A 284 -5.01 9.20 -10.51
C HIS A 284 -5.75 8.01 -11.11
N LYS A 285 -5.05 6.99 -11.55
CA LYS A 285 -5.69 5.77 -12.04
C LYS A 285 -6.53 5.10 -10.95
N TRP A 286 -6.01 5.05 -9.72
CA TRP A 286 -6.76 4.55 -8.58
C TRP A 286 -7.99 5.40 -8.26
N LYS A 287 -7.88 6.73 -8.31
CA LYS A 287 -9.01 7.62 -8.11
C LYS A 287 -10.16 7.32 -9.08
N TYR A 288 -9.85 7.07 -10.35
CA TYR A 288 -10.87 6.72 -11.35
C TYR A 288 -11.40 5.30 -11.18
N LEU A 289 -10.50 4.34 -11.00
CA LEU A 289 -10.89 2.94 -10.77
C LEU A 289 -11.74 2.82 -9.50
N GLY A 290 -11.34 3.47 -8.40
CA GLY A 290 -12.07 3.42 -7.14
C GLY A 290 -13.50 3.93 -7.27
N LYS A 291 -13.72 4.99 -8.06
CA LYS A 291 -15.07 5.47 -8.37
C LYS A 291 -15.88 4.45 -9.17
N ASP A 292 -15.28 3.82 -10.17
CA ASP A 292 -15.91 2.77 -10.98
C ASP A 292 -16.24 1.52 -10.13
N LEU A 293 -15.35 1.16 -9.20
CA LEU A 293 -15.58 0.09 -8.23
C LEU A 293 -16.70 0.44 -7.24
N ASP A 294 -16.76 1.69 -6.76
CA ASP A 294 -17.83 2.18 -5.89
C ASP A 294 -19.21 2.04 -6.56
N GLU A 295 -19.32 2.39 -7.85
CA GLU A 295 -20.55 2.26 -8.63
C GLU A 295 -20.99 0.78 -8.76
N ALA A 296 -20.03 -0.15 -8.78
CA ALA A 296 -20.25 -1.59 -8.82
C ALA A 296 -20.38 -2.26 -7.43
N ASN A 297 -20.29 -1.50 -6.33
CA ASN A 297 -20.24 -2.01 -4.95
C ASN A 297 -19.06 -2.94 -4.66
N VAL A 298 -17.98 -2.86 -5.43
CA VAL A 298 -16.71 -3.53 -5.17
C VAL A 298 -15.86 -2.67 -4.23
N LYS A 299 -15.17 -3.30 -3.30
CA LYS A 299 -14.30 -2.61 -2.35
C LYS A 299 -12.92 -2.32 -2.93
N THR A 300 -12.21 -1.41 -2.27
CA THR A 300 -10.86 -0.97 -2.64
C THR A 300 -9.93 -1.14 -1.44
N ALA A 301 -8.83 -1.86 -1.63
CA ALA A 301 -7.81 -2.07 -0.61
C ALA A 301 -6.40 -2.12 -1.24
N PRO A 302 -5.88 -0.99 -1.78
CA PRO A 302 -4.67 -1.02 -2.59
C PRO A 302 -3.46 -1.54 -1.81
N HIS A 303 -2.65 -2.35 -2.49
CA HIS A 303 -1.37 -2.84 -2.00
C HIS A 303 -0.34 -1.71 -1.90
N ALA A 304 0.50 -1.73 -0.84
CA ALA A 304 1.54 -0.73 -0.61
C ALA A 304 2.84 -1.27 0.00
N TYR A 305 2.94 -2.58 0.25
CA TYR A 305 4.13 -3.17 0.89
C TYR A 305 5.41 -2.99 0.07
N GLY A 306 6.52 -2.74 0.79
CA GLY A 306 7.85 -2.61 0.17
C GLY A 306 8.20 -1.18 -0.25
N CYS A 307 7.33 -0.20 0.00
CA CYS A 307 7.65 1.21 -0.18
C CYS A 307 6.76 2.08 0.71
N VAL A 308 7.32 2.62 1.78
CA VAL A 308 6.58 3.43 2.77
C VAL A 308 5.84 4.64 2.18
N TYR A 309 6.30 5.18 1.04
CA TYR A 309 5.59 6.28 0.39
C TYR A 309 4.14 5.89 0.01
N GLY A 310 3.90 4.60 -0.24
CA GLY A 310 2.56 4.06 -0.46
C GLY A 310 1.62 4.29 0.73
N ASN A 311 2.11 4.15 1.96
CA ASN A 311 1.32 4.41 3.18
C ASN A 311 0.73 5.83 3.15
N PHE A 312 1.57 6.82 2.85
CA PHE A 312 1.21 8.24 2.81
C PHE A 312 0.29 8.56 1.62
N ALA A 313 0.62 8.02 0.44
CA ALA A 313 -0.20 8.17 -0.75
C ALA A 313 -1.63 7.65 -0.52
N LEU A 314 -1.77 6.48 0.12
CA LEU A 314 -3.06 5.88 0.45
C LEU A 314 -3.85 6.73 1.45
N GLY A 315 -3.21 7.40 2.40
CA GLY A 315 -3.85 8.34 3.30
C GLY A 315 -4.58 9.47 2.57
N HIS A 316 -4.01 9.94 1.46
CA HIS A 316 -4.62 10.97 0.62
C HIS A 316 -5.57 10.44 -0.46
N LEU A 317 -5.43 9.18 -0.86
CA LEU A 317 -6.36 8.53 -1.80
C LEU A 317 -7.66 8.10 -1.12
N ALA A 318 -7.57 7.55 0.07
CA ALA A 318 -8.70 6.94 0.78
C ALA A 318 -9.96 7.83 0.87
N PRO A 319 -9.86 9.14 1.19
CA PRO A 319 -11.04 10.01 1.26
C PRO A 319 -11.75 10.21 -0.08
N LEU A 320 -11.10 9.86 -1.21
CA LEU A 320 -11.66 10.02 -2.56
C LEU A 320 -12.48 8.81 -3.01
N ILE A 321 -12.46 7.70 -2.26
CA ILE A 321 -13.07 6.41 -2.63
C ILE A 321 -13.96 5.93 -1.48
N LYS A 322 -15.26 5.85 -1.74
CA LYS A 322 -16.26 5.48 -0.72
C LYS A 322 -16.09 4.05 -0.20
N GLY A 323 -15.70 3.13 -1.07
CA GLY A 323 -15.50 1.70 -0.75
C GLY A 323 -14.10 1.36 -0.25
N PHE A 324 -13.26 2.36 0.06
CA PHE A 324 -11.92 2.15 0.60
C PHE A 324 -11.97 1.43 1.96
N LEU A 325 -11.18 0.36 2.14
CA LEU A 325 -11.22 -0.46 3.36
C LEU A 325 -10.12 -0.09 4.35
N PHE A 326 -8.86 -0.27 3.96
CA PHE A 326 -7.71 -0.11 4.84
C PHE A 326 -6.50 0.42 4.07
N ILE A 327 -5.66 1.17 4.77
CA ILE A 327 -4.28 1.40 4.34
C ILE A 327 -3.45 0.19 4.76
N GLU A 328 -2.73 -0.41 3.81
CA GLU A 328 -1.64 -1.34 4.13
C GLU A 328 -0.48 -0.56 4.71
N TRP A 329 -0.14 -0.83 5.98
CA TRP A 329 0.89 -0.07 6.67
C TRP A 329 2.17 -0.89 6.84
N ASP A 330 3.22 -0.48 6.12
CA ASP A 330 4.57 -1.05 6.27
C ASP A 330 5.40 -0.17 7.22
N GLU A 331 5.85 -0.75 8.35
CA GLU A 331 6.62 -0.06 9.39
C GLU A 331 8.07 0.17 8.97
N VAL A 332 8.28 1.11 8.06
CA VAL A 332 9.59 1.50 7.51
C VAL A 332 9.94 2.91 7.94
N LYS A 333 11.17 3.12 8.37
CA LYS A 333 11.76 4.45 8.57
C LYS A 333 12.69 4.79 7.41
N ILE A 334 12.48 5.95 6.81
CA ILE A 334 13.34 6.48 5.75
C ILE A 334 14.23 7.56 6.35
N GLU A 335 15.53 7.42 6.20
CA GLU A 335 16.48 8.44 6.62
C GLU A 335 16.32 9.70 5.75
N GLY A 336 16.18 10.85 6.39
CA GLY A 336 15.99 12.13 5.71
C GLY A 336 14.56 12.43 5.26
N LEU A 337 13.57 11.57 5.58
CA LEU A 337 12.15 11.83 5.33
C LEU A 337 11.35 11.75 6.63
N ASP A 338 10.72 12.84 7.03
CA ASP A 338 9.84 12.89 8.19
C ASP A 338 8.38 12.75 7.80
N GLY A 339 7.75 11.68 8.27
CA GLY A 339 6.31 11.40 8.19
C GLY A 339 5.67 11.24 9.57
N SER A 340 6.29 11.77 10.64
CA SER A 340 5.86 11.57 12.02
C SER A 340 4.48 12.16 12.36
N ASP A 341 3.94 13.02 11.51
CA ASP A 341 2.58 13.53 11.65
C ASP A 341 1.49 12.50 11.28
N TYR A 342 1.87 11.40 10.62
CA TYR A 342 0.97 10.26 10.42
C TYR A 342 0.99 9.39 11.67
N VAL A 343 -0.03 9.52 12.49
CA VAL A 343 -0.11 8.83 13.78
C VAL A 343 -1.13 7.71 13.73
N ILE A 344 -0.69 6.49 14.08
CA ILE A 344 -1.63 5.37 14.24
C ILE A 344 -2.19 5.39 15.65
N ASN A 345 -3.51 5.42 15.73
CA ASN A 345 -4.23 5.39 16.99
C ASN A 345 -5.44 4.45 16.87
N ASN A 346 -5.44 3.41 17.69
CA ASN A 346 -6.53 2.44 17.78
C ASN A 346 -6.98 1.87 16.41
N GLY A 347 -6.02 1.50 15.56
CA GLY A 347 -6.24 0.89 14.24
C GLY A 347 -6.56 1.87 13.11
N TYR A 348 -6.42 3.17 13.37
CA TYR A 348 -6.63 4.22 12.39
C TYR A 348 -5.38 5.08 12.27
N VAL A 349 -5.00 5.43 11.06
CA VAL A 349 -3.97 6.43 10.81
C VAL A 349 -4.61 7.80 10.62
N GLU A 350 -4.10 8.78 11.36
CA GLU A 350 -4.47 10.19 11.19
C GLU A 350 -3.65 10.79 10.06
N VAL A 351 -4.33 11.33 9.05
CA VAL A 351 -3.68 11.98 7.91
C VAL A 351 -3.47 13.46 8.22
N PRO A 352 -2.24 13.99 8.15
CA PRO A 352 -1.97 15.38 8.52
C PRO A 352 -2.67 16.38 7.60
N LYS A 353 -3.15 17.48 8.18
CA LYS A 353 -3.72 18.63 7.44
C LYS A 353 -2.59 19.61 7.05
N LYS A 354 -1.46 19.10 6.59
CA LYS A 354 -0.32 19.86 6.06
C LYS A 354 -0.34 19.91 4.53
N PRO A 355 0.23 20.96 3.90
CA PRO A 355 0.32 21.06 2.44
C PRO A 355 1.06 19.87 1.81
N GLY A 356 0.67 19.51 0.59
CA GLY A 356 1.22 18.36 -0.13
C GLY A 356 0.79 17.04 0.50
N PHE A 357 1.71 16.09 0.58
CA PHE A 357 1.52 14.84 1.33
C PHE A 357 1.82 14.98 2.83
N GLY A 358 2.06 16.21 3.33
CA GLY A 358 2.35 16.44 4.75
C GLY A 358 3.71 15.89 5.21
N LEU A 359 4.60 15.62 4.29
CA LEU A 359 5.94 15.08 4.54
C LEU A 359 6.98 16.20 4.54
N GLU A 360 8.03 16.03 5.35
CA GLU A 360 9.17 16.94 5.39
C GLU A 360 10.45 16.21 4.96
N LEU A 361 11.27 16.88 4.12
CA LEU A 361 12.52 16.34 3.61
C LEU A 361 13.70 17.06 4.27
N ASP A 362 14.67 16.29 4.77
CA ASP A 362 15.95 16.85 5.23
C ASP A 362 16.75 17.31 4.00
N GLU A 363 16.70 18.61 3.73
CA GLU A 363 17.28 19.24 2.55
C GLU A 363 18.81 19.03 2.45
N PRO A 364 19.62 19.24 3.52
CA PRO A 364 21.05 18.96 3.49
C PRO A 364 21.35 17.49 3.18
N PHE A 365 20.66 16.57 3.83
CA PHE A 365 20.85 15.13 3.64
C PHE A 365 20.48 14.70 2.21
N TYR A 366 19.32 15.15 1.73
CA TYR A 366 18.87 14.86 0.36
C TYR A 366 19.87 15.36 -0.70
N SER A 367 20.33 16.60 -0.57
CA SER A 367 21.28 17.20 -1.52
C SER A 367 22.61 16.44 -1.57
N ILE A 368 23.12 15.98 -0.43
CA ILE A 368 24.33 15.15 -0.36
C ILE A 368 24.11 13.83 -1.12
N LEU A 369 22.95 13.18 -0.97
CA LEU A 369 22.66 11.93 -1.67
C LEU A 369 22.50 12.13 -3.18
N VAL A 370 21.88 13.22 -3.60
CA VAL A 370 21.76 13.57 -5.04
C VAL A 370 23.15 13.71 -5.66
N GLU A 371 24.08 14.40 -4.99
CA GLU A 371 25.46 14.58 -5.47
C GLU A 371 26.25 13.26 -5.54
N LYS A 372 26.04 12.36 -4.59
CA LYS A 372 26.82 11.12 -4.46
C LYS A 372 26.32 9.98 -5.34
N GLU A 373 25.03 9.78 -5.37
CA GLU A 373 24.37 8.56 -5.88
C GLU A 373 23.19 8.84 -6.80
N GLY A 374 22.78 10.09 -6.91
CA GLY A 374 21.64 10.53 -7.70
C GLY A 374 22.00 11.24 -9.00
N TRP A 375 21.05 12.04 -9.46
CA TRP A 375 21.25 12.98 -10.57
C TRP A 375 20.43 14.25 -10.34
N SER A 376 20.92 15.36 -10.90
CA SER A 376 20.27 16.66 -10.86
C SER A 376 20.35 17.30 -12.25
N ILE A 377 19.23 17.84 -12.72
CA ILE A 377 19.12 18.54 -14.01
C ILE A 377 18.38 19.83 -13.75
N GLN A 378 18.91 20.94 -14.28
CA GLN A 378 18.29 22.25 -14.18
C GLN A 378 18.38 23.01 -15.51
N ASP A 379 17.43 23.91 -15.75
CA ASP A 379 17.48 24.88 -16.85
C ASP A 379 18.64 25.84 -16.58
N ILE A 380 19.49 26.12 -17.60
CA ILE A 380 20.69 26.98 -17.50
C ILE A 380 20.33 28.43 -17.74
#